data_4038d45d7cb1e0db893d1787e001fb8e
#
_entry.id   4038d45d7cb1e0db893d1787e001fb8e
#
_cell.length_a   1.000
_cell.length_b   1.000
_cell.length_c   1.000
_cell.angle_alpha   90.00
_cell.angle_beta   90.00
_cell.angle_gamma   90.00
#
_symmetry.space_group_name_H-M   'P 1'
#
loop_
_entity.id
_entity.type
_entity.pdbx_description
1 polymer ?
#
loop_
_entity_poly.entity_id
_entity_poly.type
_entity_poly.pdbx_seq_one_letter_code
_entity_poly.pdbx_strand_id
1 'polypeptide(L)'
;AVIFGGISREHELSLASATDVITNIPKDKYEVICIGITRKGRWLYYPGDVADIATGKWELNPDCTSAVISPDPLHRGIIILENGEVSIRKIDVVFPLLHGKSGADGTIQGLLDLSGIPYVGCGLLAAASCMDKSHTHMVMDDFGIKTAEWRLITQRELSEIDECCEKIAGELGFPLIVKPANSGSDAGTSYADSPESL
;
A
#
# COMPACT_ATOMS: atom_id res chain seq x y z
N ALA A 1 -4.70 5.70 15.42
CA ALA A 1 -4.80 4.28 15.00
C ALA A 1 -3.61 3.90 14.15
N VAL A 2 -3.11 2.67 14.30
CA VAL A 2 -2.13 2.05 13.39
C VAL A 2 -2.85 0.98 12.59
N ILE A 3 -2.81 1.07 11.25
CA ILE A 3 -3.42 0.10 10.33
C ILE A 3 -2.32 -0.74 9.70
N PHE A 4 -2.43 -2.06 9.75
CA PHE A 4 -1.41 -2.97 9.27
C PHE A 4 -2.00 -4.22 8.60
N GLY A 5 -1.13 -5.02 7.93
CA GLY A 5 -1.51 -6.22 7.21
C GLY A 5 -1.91 -5.96 5.76
N GLY A 6 -3.12 -6.36 5.36
CA GLY A 6 -3.65 -6.17 4.01
C GLY A 6 -3.51 -7.38 3.10
N ILE A 7 -4.17 -7.32 1.94
CA ILE A 7 -4.23 -8.39 0.94
C ILE A 7 -3.00 -8.44 0.01
N SER A 8 -2.12 -7.47 0.13
CA SER A 8 -0.91 -7.33 -0.69
C SER A 8 0.08 -8.47 -0.43
N ARG A 9 0.97 -8.73 -1.38
CA ARG A 9 2.11 -9.64 -1.20
C ARG A 9 3.07 -9.18 -0.10
N GLU A 10 3.04 -7.89 0.21
CA GLU A 10 3.89 -7.23 1.22
C GLU A 10 3.26 -7.26 2.62
N HIS A 11 2.30 -8.16 2.86
CA HIS A 11 1.62 -8.31 4.15
C HIS A 11 2.59 -8.48 5.33
N GLU A 12 3.57 -9.38 5.21
CA GLU A 12 4.56 -9.63 6.28
C GLU A 12 5.42 -8.40 6.57
N LEU A 13 5.79 -7.64 5.52
CA LEU A 13 6.51 -6.38 5.70
C LEU A 13 5.67 -5.36 6.49
N SER A 14 4.37 -5.34 6.22
CA SER A 14 3.44 -4.50 6.97
C SER A 14 3.37 -4.88 8.46
N LEU A 15 3.32 -6.18 8.77
CA LEU A 15 3.32 -6.66 10.17
C LEU A 15 4.62 -6.26 10.90
N ALA A 16 5.77 -6.43 10.26
CA ALA A 16 7.06 -6.05 10.82
C ALA A 16 7.13 -4.54 11.07
N SER A 17 6.79 -3.73 10.05
CA SER A 17 6.77 -2.27 10.16
C SER A 17 5.83 -1.77 11.27
N ALA A 18 4.66 -2.39 11.40
CA ALA A 18 3.71 -2.03 12.46
C ALA A 18 4.25 -2.35 13.84
N THR A 19 4.87 -3.51 14.02
CA THR A 19 5.48 -3.90 15.29
C THR A 19 6.56 -2.90 15.70
N ASP A 20 7.44 -2.52 14.78
CA ASP A 20 8.51 -1.56 15.03
C ASP A 20 7.95 -0.18 15.39
N VAL A 21 6.99 0.32 14.63
CA VAL A 21 6.38 1.63 14.88
C VAL A 21 5.64 1.65 16.22
N ILE A 22 4.76 0.68 16.49
CA ILE A 22 3.95 0.64 17.71
C ILE A 22 4.85 0.51 18.96
N THR A 23 5.93 -0.25 18.86
CA THR A 23 6.89 -0.41 19.96
C THR A 23 7.60 0.90 20.28
N ASN A 24 7.87 1.74 19.28
CA ASN A 24 8.61 3.00 19.43
C ASN A 24 7.72 4.25 19.59
N ILE A 25 6.39 4.14 19.46
CA ILE A 25 5.48 5.27 19.72
C ILE A 25 5.54 5.65 21.22
N PRO A 26 5.74 6.95 21.55
CA PRO A 26 5.73 7.42 22.94
C PRO A 26 4.39 7.18 23.61
N LYS A 27 4.37 6.26 24.57
CA LYS A 27 3.13 5.85 25.27
C LYS A 27 2.59 6.91 26.24
N ASP A 28 3.40 7.89 26.60
CA ASP A 28 3.01 9.05 27.39
C ASP A 28 2.24 10.11 26.60
N LYS A 29 2.30 10.03 25.25
CA LYS A 29 1.66 10.99 24.34
C LYS A 29 0.52 10.39 23.53
N TYR A 30 0.57 9.10 23.25
CA TYR A 30 -0.35 8.43 22.33
C TYR A 30 -0.93 7.16 22.93
N GLU A 31 -2.24 7.04 22.82
CA GLU A 31 -2.95 5.78 22.96
C GLU A 31 -3.03 5.14 21.59
N VAL A 32 -2.45 3.95 21.41
CA VAL A 32 -2.40 3.27 20.11
C VAL A 32 -3.57 2.32 19.99
N ILE A 33 -4.33 2.48 18.91
CA ILE A 33 -5.42 1.58 18.52
C ILE A 33 -4.94 0.78 17.32
N CYS A 34 -4.85 -0.53 17.46
CA CYS A 34 -4.38 -1.45 16.43
C CYS A 34 -5.53 -1.95 15.56
N ILE A 35 -5.43 -1.74 14.24
CA ILE A 35 -6.36 -2.24 13.24
C ILE A 35 -5.60 -3.15 12.28
N GLY A 36 -5.85 -4.44 12.39
CA GLY A 36 -5.26 -5.43 11.49
C GLY A 36 -6.17 -5.75 10.32
N ILE A 37 -5.60 -5.83 9.12
CA ILE A 37 -6.29 -6.32 7.93
C ILE A 37 -5.71 -7.68 7.57
N THR A 38 -6.53 -8.71 7.60
CA THR A 38 -6.09 -10.07 7.27
C THR A 38 -5.72 -10.19 5.79
N ARG A 39 -5.03 -11.29 5.41
CA ARG A 39 -4.78 -11.61 3.99
C ARG A 39 -6.05 -11.79 3.15
N LYS A 40 -7.19 -12.05 3.79
CA LYS A 40 -8.52 -12.13 3.14
C LYS A 40 -9.23 -10.80 3.08
N GLY A 41 -8.62 -9.72 3.57
CA GLY A 41 -9.19 -8.37 3.55
C GLY A 41 -10.19 -8.10 4.70
N ARG A 42 -10.26 -8.93 5.74
CA ARG A 42 -11.09 -8.64 6.91
C ARG A 42 -10.38 -7.62 7.80
N TRP A 43 -11.10 -6.63 8.23
CA TRP A 43 -10.62 -5.60 9.15
C TRP A 43 -11.00 -5.97 10.58
N LEU A 44 -10.02 -5.96 11.46
CA LEU A 44 -10.18 -6.35 12.86
C LEU A 44 -9.55 -5.30 13.78
N TYR A 45 -10.27 -4.88 14.80
CA TYR A 45 -9.68 -4.26 15.98
C TYR A 45 -8.90 -5.32 16.75
N TYR A 46 -7.65 -5.04 17.03
CA TYR A 46 -6.74 -5.95 17.74
C TYR A 46 -6.33 -5.35 19.09
N PRO A 47 -6.79 -5.90 20.23
CA PRO A 47 -6.45 -5.41 21.57
C PRO A 47 -5.23 -6.10 22.21
N GLY A 48 -4.60 -7.04 21.51
CA GLY A 48 -3.56 -7.92 22.07
C GLY A 48 -2.15 -7.34 22.09
N ASP A 49 -1.17 -8.22 22.35
CA ASP A 49 0.24 -7.84 22.45
C ASP A 49 0.84 -7.52 21.08
N VAL A 50 1.62 -6.44 21.02
CA VAL A 50 2.34 -6.01 19.80
C VAL A 50 3.28 -7.08 19.27
N ALA A 51 3.88 -7.89 20.13
CA ALA A 51 4.78 -8.99 19.73
C ALA A 51 4.08 -10.06 18.86
N ASP A 52 2.78 -10.24 19.01
CA ASP A 52 2.02 -11.19 18.21
C ASP A 52 1.73 -10.69 16.79
N ILE A 53 1.87 -9.38 16.54
CA ILE A 53 1.67 -8.80 15.20
C ILE A 53 2.74 -9.33 14.26
N ALA A 54 4.03 -9.19 14.59
CA ALA A 54 5.14 -9.63 13.74
C ALA A 54 5.10 -11.12 13.40
N THR A 55 4.57 -11.94 14.31
CA THR A 55 4.48 -13.40 14.13
C THR A 55 3.22 -13.86 13.39
N GLY A 56 2.30 -12.95 13.08
CA GLY A 56 1.00 -13.25 12.48
C GLY A 56 -0.01 -13.89 13.45
N LYS A 57 0.35 -14.11 14.70
CA LYS A 57 -0.55 -14.72 15.71
C LYS A 57 -1.72 -13.82 16.08
N TRP A 58 -1.62 -12.52 15.83
CA TRP A 58 -2.67 -11.55 16.10
C TRP A 58 -4.03 -11.94 15.50
N GLU A 59 -4.05 -12.57 14.31
CA GLU A 59 -5.30 -13.01 13.65
C GLU A 59 -6.03 -14.10 14.42
N LEU A 60 -5.33 -14.84 15.30
CA LEU A 60 -5.88 -15.94 16.10
C LEU A 60 -6.34 -15.49 17.48
N ASN A 61 -6.14 -14.22 17.84
CA ASN A 61 -6.55 -13.69 19.13
C ASN A 61 -8.09 -13.68 19.22
N PRO A 62 -8.69 -14.35 20.23
CA PRO A 62 -10.15 -14.44 20.37
C PRO A 62 -10.83 -13.09 20.66
N ASP A 63 -10.08 -12.11 21.15
CA ASP A 63 -10.59 -10.77 21.48
C ASP A 63 -10.61 -9.84 20.25
N CYS A 64 -10.17 -10.33 19.08
CA CYS A 64 -10.30 -9.58 17.83
C CYS A 64 -11.77 -9.41 17.45
N THR A 65 -12.17 -8.16 17.22
CA THR A 65 -13.53 -7.84 16.80
C THR A 65 -13.55 -7.16 15.42
N SER A 66 -14.64 -7.32 14.66
CA SER A 66 -14.76 -6.67 13.37
C SER A 66 -14.77 -5.15 13.54
N ALA A 67 -13.95 -4.45 12.74
CA ALA A 67 -13.85 -3.01 12.79
C ALA A 67 -13.66 -2.44 11.39
N VAL A 68 -14.14 -1.22 11.16
CA VAL A 68 -13.95 -0.49 9.90
C VAL A 68 -13.76 0.99 10.18
N ILE A 69 -12.99 1.68 9.33
CA ILE A 69 -12.98 3.15 9.33
C ILE A 69 -14.33 3.62 8.79
N SER A 70 -14.99 4.50 9.53
CA SER A 70 -16.22 5.12 9.04
C SER A 70 -15.90 6.17 7.98
N PRO A 71 -16.53 6.10 6.80
CA PRO A 71 -16.40 7.16 5.79
C PRO A 71 -17.19 8.43 6.16
N ASP A 72 -18.05 8.35 7.19
CA ASP A 72 -18.81 9.51 7.66
C ASP A 72 -17.93 10.42 8.53
N PRO A 73 -17.66 11.67 8.09
CA PRO A 73 -16.76 12.60 8.80
C PRO A 73 -17.30 13.05 10.16
N LEU A 74 -18.60 12.83 10.45
CA LEU A 74 -19.15 13.11 11.78
C LEU A 74 -18.69 12.08 12.81
N HIS A 75 -18.39 10.88 12.40
CA HIS A 75 -17.87 9.83 13.27
C HIS A 75 -16.39 10.07 13.63
N ARG A 76 -15.58 10.48 12.66
CA ARG A 76 -14.12 10.67 12.83
C ARG A 76 -13.49 9.53 13.63
N GLY A 77 -13.74 8.29 13.21
CA GLY A 77 -13.34 7.14 13.99
C GLY A 77 -13.58 5.79 13.32
N ILE A 78 -13.35 4.77 14.11
CA ILE A 78 -13.63 3.38 13.74
C ILE A 78 -14.99 2.94 14.31
N ILE A 79 -15.70 2.17 13.51
CA ILE A 79 -16.89 1.43 13.92
C ILE A 79 -16.42 0.04 14.34
N ILE A 80 -16.71 -0.36 15.57
CA ILE A 80 -16.42 -1.69 16.12
C ILE A 80 -17.75 -2.45 16.26
N LEU A 81 -17.76 -3.69 15.74
CA LEU A 81 -18.91 -4.57 15.74
C LEU A 81 -18.64 -5.73 16.69
N GLU A 82 -19.17 -5.66 17.90
CA GLU A 82 -18.94 -6.65 18.94
C GLU A 82 -20.25 -7.18 19.51
N ASN A 83 -20.43 -8.49 19.52
CA ASN A 83 -21.60 -9.18 20.10
C ASN A 83 -22.97 -8.65 19.61
N GLY A 84 -23.03 -8.15 18.37
CA GLY A 84 -24.25 -7.55 17.79
C GLY A 84 -24.46 -6.09 18.15
N GLU A 85 -23.59 -5.50 18.97
CA GLU A 85 -23.57 -4.08 19.28
C GLU A 85 -22.62 -3.32 18.37
N VAL A 86 -22.94 -2.06 18.11
CA VAL A 86 -22.12 -1.14 17.31
C VAL A 86 -21.61 -0.03 18.20
N SER A 87 -20.30 0.14 18.26
CA SER A 87 -19.68 1.26 18.94
C SER A 87 -18.80 2.06 17.99
N ILE A 88 -18.65 3.38 18.28
CA ILE A 88 -17.77 4.26 17.53
C ILE A 88 -16.66 4.73 18.45
N ARG A 89 -15.41 4.45 18.08
CA ARG A 89 -14.23 4.94 18.78
C ARG A 89 -13.57 6.03 17.96
N LYS A 90 -13.50 7.24 18.51
CA LYS A 90 -12.86 8.39 17.85
C LYS A 90 -11.37 8.17 17.67
N ILE A 91 -10.85 8.66 16.54
CA ILE A 91 -9.45 8.59 16.16
C ILE A 91 -8.98 10.00 15.81
N ASP A 92 -7.87 10.44 16.41
CA ASP A 92 -7.28 11.74 16.13
C ASP A 92 -6.39 11.72 14.90
N VAL A 93 -5.68 10.60 14.69
CA VAL A 93 -4.77 10.42 13.55
C VAL A 93 -4.65 8.93 13.20
N VAL A 94 -4.52 8.63 11.90
CA VAL A 94 -4.25 7.29 11.40
C VAL A 94 -2.82 7.20 10.89
N PHE A 95 -2.12 6.13 11.25
CA PHE A 95 -0.83 5.77 10.66
C PHE A 95 -1.01 4.47 9.85
N PRO A 96 -1.26 4.57 8.54
CA PRO A 96 -1.39 3.40 7.69
C PRO A 96 0.00 2.83 7.39
N LEU A 97 0.27 1.62 7.86
CA LEU A 97 1.49 0.86 7.59
C LEU A 97 1.20 -0.28 6.62
N LEU A 98 0.49 0.06 5.55
CA LEU A 98 0.11 -0.85 4.47
C LEU A 98 1.06 -0.65 3.30
N HIS A 99 1.57 -1.75 2.75
CA HIS A 99 2.50 -1.72 1.62
C HIS A 99 1.86 -2.26 0.34
N GLY A 100 2.31 -1.75 -0.81
CA GLY A 100 1.82 -2.16 -2.12
C GLY A 100 0.38 -1.75 -2.39
N LYS A 101 -0.34 -2.63 -3.08
CA LYS A 101 -1.73 -2.37 -3.50
C LYS A 101 -2.65 -2.16 -2.30
N SER A 102 -3.56 -1.21 -2.42
CA SER A 102 -4.51 -0.72 -1.40
C SER A 102 -3.85 0.07 -0.24
N GLY A 103 -2.53 0.05 -0.11
CA GLY A 103 -1.80 0.82 0.91
C GLY A 103 -1.09 2.04 0.35
N ALA A 104 -0.48 1.91 -0.85
CA ALA A 104 0.35 2.93 -1.46
C ALA A 104 -0.19 3.47 -2.80
N ASP A 105 -1.40 3.08 -3.18
CA ASP A 105 -2.02 3.40 -4.48
C ASP A 105 -3.14 4.45 -4.40
N GLY A 106 -3.29 5.13 -3.26
CA GLY A 106 -4.36 6.11 -3.04
C GLY A 106 -5.63 5.53 -2.43
N THR A 107 -5.80 4.20 -2.41
CA THR A 107 -7.04 3.56 -1.96
C THR A 107 -7.33 3.83 -0.48
N ILE A 108 -6.38 3.57 0.40
CA ILE A 108 -6.56 3.84 1.84
C ILE A 108 -6.63 5.35 2.11
N GLN A 109 -5.85 6.15 1.40
CA GLN A 109 -5.86 7.60 1.50
C GLN A 109 -7.26 8.16 1.16
N GLY A 110 -7.89 7.66 0.10
CA GLY A 110 -9.25 8.05 -0.27
C GLY A 110 -10.29 7.74 0.80
N LEU A 111 -10.21 6.59 1.46
CA LEU A 111 -11.06 6.26 2.60
C LEU A 111 -10.84 7.22 3.76
N LEU A 112 -9.57 7.54 4.07
CA LEU A 112 -9.22 8.45 5.16
C LEU A 112 -9.62 9.89 4.85
N ASP A 113 -9.49 10.33 3.60
CA ASP A 113 -9.99 11.64 3.16
C ASP A 113 -11.51 11.76 3.34
N LEU A 114 -12.28 10.73 2.98
CA LEU A 114 -13.73 10.68 3.22
C LEU A 114 -14.07 10.75 4.72
N SER A 115 -13.31 10.05 5.54
CA SER A 115 -13.54 10.00 6.99
C SER A 115 -13.22 11.32 7.72
N GLY A 116 -12.49 12.23 7.07
CA GLY A 116 -12.00 13.47 7.66
C GLY A 116 -10.99 13.25 8.79
N ILE A 117 -10.35 12.08 8.87
CA ILE A 117 -9.34 11.78 9.88
C ILE A 117 -7.96 12.07 9.29
N PRO A 118 -7.13 12.91 9.92
CA PRO A 118 -5.75 13.11 9.51
C PRO A 118 -4.96 11.80 9.49
N TYR A 119 -4.02 11.67 8.57
CA TYR A 119 -3.18 10.47 8.48
C TYR A 119 -1.73 10.81 8.16
N VAL A 120 -0.85 9.89 8.54
CA VAL A 120 0.58 9.99 8.24
C VAL A 120 0.83 9.44 6.83
N GLY A 121 1.52 10.24 6.00
CA GLY A 121 1.88 9.86 4.64
C GLY A 121 1.49 10.91 3.61
N CYS A 122 1.68 10.59 2.35
CA CYS A 122 1.28 11.45 1.24
C CYS A 122 -0.24 11.35 0.98
N GLY A 123 -0.81 12.39 0.37
CA GLY A 123 -2.23 12.40 -0.02
C GLY A 123 -2.55 11.47 -1.19
N LEU A 124 -3.85 11.27 -1.42
CA LEU A 124 -4.39 10.35 -2.44
C LEU A 124 -3.75 10.55 -3.82
N LEU A 125 -3.72 11.79 -4.33
CA LEU A 125 -3.20 12.05 -5.67
C LEU A 125 -1.74 11.66 -5.80
N ALA A 126 -0.91 12.01 -4.82
CA ALA A 126 0.51 11.66 -4.83
C ALA A 126 0.72 10.15 -4.75
N ALA A 127 -0.02 9.44 -3.86
CA ALA A 127 0.05 8.00 -3.76
C ALA A 127 -0.33 7.30 -5.08
N ALA A 128 -1.47 7.68 -5.67
CA ALA A 128 -1.94 7.11 -6.92
C ALA A 128 -0.97 7.38 -8.09
N SER A 129 -0.47 8.60 -8.21
CA SER A 129 0.47 8.99 -9.26
C SER A 129 1.80 8.24 -9.15
N CYS A 130 2.35 8.11 -7.94
CA CYS A 130 3.62 7.43 -7.73
C CYS A 130 3.51 5.90 -7.80
N MET A 131 2.32 5.34 -7.66
CA MET A 131 2.12 3.89 -7.79
C MET A 131 2.24 3.42 -9.24
N ASP A 132 1.79 4.22 -10.19
CA ASP A 132 1.96 3.95 -11.62
C ASP A 132 3.29 4.52 -12.12
N LYS A 133 4.22 3.62 -12.49
CA LYS A 133 5.58 4.01 -12.91
C LYS A 133 5.57 4.84 -14.20
N SER A 134 4.68 4.52 -15.14
CA SER A 134 4.57 5.26 -16.39
C SER A 134 4.06 6.68 -16.16
N HIS A 135 3.06 6.82 -15.30
CA HIS A 135 2.55 8.14 -14.91
C HIS A 135 3.60 8.96 -14.15
N THR A 136 4.33 8.32 -13.23
CA THR A 136 5.45 8.96 -12.51
C THR A 136 6.50 9.50 -13.48
N HIS A 137 6.93 8.69 -14.46
CA HIS A 137 7.90 9.13 -15.47
C HIS A 137 7.38 10.28 -16.33
N MET A 138 6.12 10.21 -16.82
CA MET A 138 5.52 11.30 -17.58
C MET A 138 5.52 12.63 -16.80
N VAL A 139 5.16 12.57 -15.50
CA VAL A 139 5.19 13.77 -14.64
C VAL A 139 6.61 14.29 -14.46
N MET A 140 7.58 13.41 -14.21
CA MET A 140 8.99 13.79 -14.04
C MET A 140 9.55 14.42 -15.32
N ASP A 141 9.25 13.85 -16.47
CA ASP A 141 9.67 14.38 -17.78
C ASP A 141 9.09 15.77 -18.03
N ASP A 142 7.80 15.99 -17.73
CA ASP A 142 7.14 17.30 -17.87
C ASP A 142 7.77 18.38 -16.96
N PHE A 143 8.20 18.00 -15.75
CA PHE A 143 8.93 18.89 -14.84
C PHE A 143 10.44 18.98 -15.10
N GLY A 144 10.96 18.35 -16.14
CA GLY A 144 12.38 18.36 -16.49
C GLY A 144 13.27 17.64 -15.48
N ILE A 145 12.71 16.73 -14.67
CA ILE A 145 13.46 15.89 -13.72
C ILE A 145 14.06 14.74 -14.49
N LYS A 146 15.37 14.62 -14.45
CA LYS A 146 16.08 13.53 -15.15
C LYS A 146 15.77 12.18 -14.52
N THR A 147 15.30 11.26 -15.35
CA THR A 147 15.10 9.84 -15.03
C THR A 147 15.96 8.97 -15.93
N ALA A 148 16.00 7.67 -15.69
CA ALA A 148 16.48 6.72 -16.68
C ALA A 148 15.58 6.77 -17.92
N GLU A 149 16.13 6.52 -19.09
CA GLU A 149 15.33 6.36 -20.31
C GLU A 149 14.34 5.21 -20.14
N TRP A 150 13.13 5.41 -20.63
CA TRP A 150 12.05 4.48 -20.40
C TRP A 150 11.09 4.43 -21.56
N ARG A 151 10.35 3.35 -21.66
CA ARG A 151 9.26 3.18 -22.61
C ARG A 151 8.12 2.41 -21.97
N LEU A 152 6.88 2.90 -22.18
CA LEU A 152 5.67 2.17 -21.82
C LEU A 152 5.33 1.19 -22.95
N ILE A 153 5.11 -0.08 -22.56
CA ILE A 153 4.54 -1.10 -23.44
C ILE A 153 3.06 -1.21 -23.09
N THR A 154 2.21 -1.04 -24.08
CA THR A 154 0.76 -1.17 -23.95
C THR A 154 0.30 -2.59 -24.32
N GLN A 155 -0.90 -2.98 -23.85
CA GLN A 155 -1.46 -4.28 -24.21
C GLN A 155 -1.64 -4.47 -25.71
N ARG A 156 -1.81 -3.37 -26.47
CA ARG A 156 -1.91 -3.42 -27.93
C ARG A 156 -0.58 -3.84 -28.58
N GLU A 157 0.53 -3.36 -28.06
CA GLU A 157 1.88 -3.69 -28.57
C GLU A 157 2.28 -5.12 -28.27
N LEU A 158 1.70 -5.73 -27.22
CA LEU A 158 1.94 -7.15 -26.92
C LEU A 158 1.41 -8.13 -27.97
N SER A 159 0.51 -7.69 -28.86
CA SER A 159 0.07 -8.53 -30.01
C SER A 159 1.14 -8.65 -31.10
N GLU A 160 2.13 -7.77 -31.11
CA GLU A 160 3.25 -7.70 -32.07
C GLU A 160 4.58 -7.68 -31.27
N ILE A 161 4.74 -8.68 -30.39
CA ILE A 161 5.81 -8.66 -29.37
C ILE A 161 7.22 -8.61 -29.97
N ASP A 162 7.48 -9.33 -31.04
CA ASP A 162 8.81 -9.36 -31.68
C ASP A 162 9.20 -7.99 -32.23
N GLU A 163 8.28 -7.29 -32.92
CA GLU A 163 8.50 -5.93 -33.41
C GLU A 163 8.67 -4.95 -32.27
N CYS A 164 7.90 -5.12 -31.17
CA CYS A 164 8.02 -4.30 -29.98
C CYS A 164 9.39 -4.46 -29.33
N CYS A 165 9.89 -5.68 -29.17
CA CYS A 165 11.21 -5.97 -28.61
C CYS A 165 12.34 -5.38 -29.46
N GLU A 166 12.27 -5.50 -30.79
CA GLU A 166 13.26 -4.90 -31.71
C GLU A 166 13.31 -3.36 -31.56
N LYS A 167 12.15 -2.69 -31.48
CA LYS A 167 12.08 -1.24 -31.26
C LYS A 167 12.69 -0.83 -29.93
N ILE A 168 12.35 -1.53 -28.85
CA ILE A 168 12.86 -1.24 -27.51
C ILE A 168 14.38 -1.42 -27.46
N ALA A 169 14.89 -2.51 -28.04
CA ALA A 169 16.32 -2.76 -28.12
C ALA A 169 17.06 -1.66 -28.91
N GLY A 170 16.45 -1.16 -29.98
CA GLY A 170 17.02 -0.06 -30.77
C GLY A 170 16.97 1.32 -30.10
N GLU A 171 15.93 1.59 -29.32
CA GLU A 171 15.73 2.86 -28.63
C GLU A 171 16.52 2.96 -27.33
N LEU A 172 16.49 1.92 -26.48
CA LEU A 172 17.05 1.95 -25.13
C LEU A 172 18.39 1.21 -25.00
N GLY A 173 18.66 0.23 -25.87
CA GLY A 173 19.83 -0.65 -25.75
C GLY A 173 19.72 -1.63 -24.58
N PHE A 174 20.81 -2.34 -24.28
CA PHE A 174 20.90 -3.29 -23.17
C PHE A 174 22.00 -2.87 -22.19
N PRO A 175 21.89 -3.20 -20.88
CA PRO A 175 20.84 -4.02 -20.25
C PRO A 175 19.55 -3.24 -19.97
N LEU A 176 18.42 -3.96 -19.90
CA LEU A 176 17.10 -3.41 -19.62
C LEU A 176 16.49 -4.01 -18.36
N ILE A 177 15.64 -3.24 -17.72
CA ILE A 177 14.78 -3.71 -16.62
C ILE A 177 13.32 -3.55 -17.06
N VAL A 178 12.60 -4.65 -17.11
CA VAL A 178 11.17 -4.68 -17.41
C VAL A 178 10.39 -4.70 -16.09
N LYS A 179 9.45 -3.78 -15.93
CA LYS A 179 8.64 -3.66 -14.72
C LYS A 179 7.17 -3.53 -15.06
N PRO A 180 6.26 -4.15 -14.30
CA PRO A 180 4.84 -3.81 -14.38
C PRO A 180 4.64 -2.33 -14.08
N ALA A 181 3.86 -1.63 -14.90
CA ALA A 181 3.60 -0.20 -14.69
C ALA A 181 2.95 0.06 -13.34
N ASN A 182 1.93 -0.73 -12.98
CA ASN A 182 1.14 -0.56 -11.77
C ASN A 182 1.32 -1.75 -10.83
N SER A 183 2.40 -1.75 -10.06
CA SER A 183 2.76 -2.80 -9.09
C SER A 183 3.64 -2.22 -8.00
N GLY A 184 3.45 -2.68 -6.77
CA GLY A 184 4.35 -2.33 -5.66
C GLY A 184 5.71 -2.99 -5.79
N SER A 185 6.74 -2.29 -5.29
CA SER A 185 8.11 -2.78 -5.19
C SER A 185 8.64 -3.47 -6.46
N ASP A 186 9.35 -4.58 -6.30
CA ASP A 186 9.98 -5.33 -7.39
C ASP A 186 9.13 -6.49 -7.93
N ALA A 187 7.85 -6.56 -7.51
CA ALA A 187 6.96 -7.63 -7.95
C ALA A 187 6.77 -7.62 -9.47
N GLY A 188 7.17 -8.70 -10.13
CA GLY A 188 7.11 -8.84 -11.59
C GLY A 188 8.21 -8.11 -12.35
N THR A 189 9.26 -7.63 -11.67
CA THR A 189 10.44 -7.07 -12.32
C THR A 189 11.29 -8.19 -12.90
N SER A 190 11.76 -8.00 -14.14
CA SER A 190 12.71 -8.86 -14.81
C SER A 190 13.86 -8.06 -15.42
N TYR A 191 14.97 -8.75 -15.69
CA TYR A 191 16.18 -8.17 -16.25
C TYR A 191 16.43 -8.83 -17.62
N ALA A 192 16.75 -8.01 -18.62
CA ALA A 192 17.11 -8.46 -19.94
C ALA A 192 18.46 -7.86 -20.33
N ASP A 193 19.41 -8.71 -20.73
CA ASP A 193 20.75 -8.33 -21.18
C ASP A 193 20.95 -8.54 -22.69
N SER A 194 19.98 -9.16 -23.35
CA SER A 194 19.97 -9.44 -24.76
C SER A 194 18.54 -9.44 -25.34
N PRO A 195 18.38 -9.39 -26.68
CA PRO A 195 17.06 -9.49 -27.32
C PRO A 195 16.31 -10.79 -26.97
N GLU A 196 17.04 -11.90 -26.80
CA GLU A 196 16.44 -13.21 -26.52
C GLU A 196 15.90 -13.29 -25.08
N SER A 197 16.41 -12.44 -24.17
CA SER A 197 15.97 -12.39 -22.77
C SER A 197 14.89 -11.35 -22.51
N LEU A 198 14.63 -10.45 -23.47
CA LEU A 198 13.58 -9.45 -23.42
C LEU A 198 12.22 -10.04 -23.79
#